data_6a52bfda1fe095a7192d8654325a60d1
#
_entry.id   6a52bfda1fe095a7192d8654325a60d1
#
_cell.length_a   1.000
_cell.length_b   1.000
_cell.length_c   1.000
_cell.angle_alpha   90.00
_cell.angle_beta   90.00
_cell.angle_gamma   90.00
#
_symmetry.space_group_name_H-M   'P 1'
#
loop_
_entity.id
_entity.type
_entity.pdbx_description
1 polymer ?
#
loop_
_entity_poly.entity_id
_entity_poly.type
_entity_poly.pdbx_seq_one_letter_code
_entity_poly.pdbx_strand_id
1 'polypeptide(L)'
;GKMLEGAIFEVIKTTGETSGQNGKIICTVTTDHSGVVVITGLEAGAYAVREIKAPTNYIIDETDLQTVNLKADGTSVVEVVFRNNPYGAISINKTDGDTKQPLEGAEFTVKTSSGASVGDGRFTTDANGNILIPDLAPGSYVITEVKAPDDYVLTTTPQTIQIGTTGETKTVNFTNYKKGGLIIRKFDADNKELLAGATFKVERSDGTVVGTSNGLFTTDESGM
;
A
#
# COMPACT_ATOMS: atom_id res chain seq x y z
N GLY A 1 -18.01 -16.36 -5.32
CA GLY A 1 -17.16 -15.55 -4.45
C GLY A 1 -16.49 -16.41 -3.39
N LYS A 2 -15.47 -15.88 -2.72
CA LYS A 2 -14.86 -16.56 -1.58
C LYS A 2 -15.82 -16.51 -0.40
N MET A 3 -15.98 -17.63 0.31
CA MET A 3 -16.72 -17.68 1.57
C MET A 3 -15.88 -17.05 2.68
N LEU A 4 -16.53 -16.29 3.59
CA LEU A 4 -15.82 -15.43 4.55
C LEU A 4 -16.16 -15.86 5.99
N GLU A 5 -15.14 -16.34 6.71
CA GLU A 5 -15.19 -16.65 8.13
C GLU A 5 -15.01 -15.39 8.98
N GLY A 6 -15.67 -15.35 10.14
CA GLY A 6 -15.45 -14.33 11.17
C GLY A 6 -16.25 -13.04 11.00
N ALA A 7 -17.19 -12.97 10.06
CA ALA A 7 -18.18 -11.91 10.02
C ALA A 7 -19.15 -12.03 11.21
N ILE A 8 -19.45 -10.93 11.89
CA ILE A 8 -20.34 -10.92 13.06
C ILE A 8 -21.61 -10.15 12.71
N PHE A 9 -22.75 -10.77 12.98
CA PHE A 9 -24.08 -10.25 12.70
C PHE A 9 -24.92 -10.12 13.97
N GLU A 10 -25.75 -9.09 14.01
CA GLU A 10 -26.87 -9.00 14.95
C GLU A 10 -28.15 -9.39 14.24
N VAL A 11 -28.95 -10.20 14.94
CA VAL A 11 -30.30 -10.57 14.54
C VAL A 11 -31.31 -9.89 15.45
N ILE A 12 -32.17 -9.10 14.85
CA ILE A 12 -33.07 -8.17 15.54
C ILE A 12 -34.50 -8.59 15.22
N LYS A 13 -35.33 -8.88 16.25
CA LYS A 13 -36.79 -9.10 16.06
C LYS A 13 -37.45 -7.71 15.96
N THR A 14 -38.10 -7.46 14.82
CA THR A 14 -38.73 -6.15 14.56
C THR A 14 -40.23 -6.23 14.91
N THR A 15 -40.81 -5.11 15.33
CA THR A 15 -42.24 -5.00 15.68
C THR A 15 -43.10 -4.48 14.53
N GLY A 16 -42.86 -5.00 13.30
CA GLY A 16 -43.73 -4.73 12.15
C GLY A 16 -43.56 -3.40 11.43
N GLU A 17 -42.61 -2.55 11.81
CA GLU A 17 -42.28 -1.34 11.07
C GLU A 17 -41.07 -1.54 10.14
N THR A 18 -41.14 -0.95 8.97
CA THR A 18 -40.23 -1.14 7.82
C THR A 18 -38.79 -0.61 8.01
N SER A 19 -38.46 -0.08 9.17
CA SER A 19 -37.13 0.54 9.39
C SER A 19 -36.14 -0.31 10.18
N GLY A 20 -36.37 -1.60 10.37
CA GLY A 20 -35.38 -2.59 10.89
C GLY A 20 -34.42 -2.21 12.03
N GLN A 21 -34.31 -0.93 12.35
CA GLN A 21 -33.38 -0.38 13.33
C GLN A 21 -33.91 -0.38 14.77
N ASN A 22 -35.24 -0.42 14.94
CA ASN A 22 -35.89 -0.39 16.23
C ASN A 22 -36.49 -1.77 16.54
N GLY A 23 -35.73 -2.60 17.22
CA GLY A 23 -36.19 -3.95 17.62
C GLY A 23 -35.35 -4.50 18.77
N LYS A 24 -35.72 -5.67 19.23
CA LYS A 24 -34.97 -6.38 20.27
C LYS A 24 -33.90 -7.25 19.60
N ILE A 25 -32.62 -7.04 19.95
CA ILE A 25 -31.53 -7.95 19.56
C ILE A 25 -31.85 -9.32 20.19
N ILE A 26 -31.96 -10.34 19.34
CA ILE A 26 -32.23 -11.72 19.73
C ILE A 26 -30.92 -12.44 20.00
N CYS A 27 -29.96 -12.32 19.11
CA CYS A 27 -28.63 -12.93 19.23
C CYS A 27 -27.60 -12.17 18.37
N THR A 28 -26.34 -12.42 18.71
CA THR A 28 -25.18 -12.09 17.88
C THR A 28 -24.55 -13.40 17.42
N VAL A 29 -24.22 -13.50 16.15
CA VAL A 29 -23.71 -14.73 15.53
C VAL A 29 -22.50 -14.45 14.67
N THR A 30 -21.65 -15.46 14.48
CA THR A 30 -20.41 -15.34 13.70
C THR A 30 -20.40 -16.41 12.61
N THR A 31 -20.00 -16.05 11.39
CA THR A 31 -19.82 -17.01 10.31
C THR A 31 -18.65 -17.95 10.58
N ASP A 32 -18.84 -19.23 10.27
CA ASP A 32 -17.81 -20.26 10.36
C ASP A 32 -16.85 -20.24 9.15
N HIS A 33 -15.94 -21.22 9.08
CA HIS A 33 -14.98 -21.36 7.99
C HIS A 33 -15.60 -21.56 6.60
N SER A 34 -16.87 -21.98 6.53
CA SER A 34 -17.64 -22.05 5.28
C SER A 34 -18.36 -20.74 4.93
N GLY A 35 -18.18 -19.68 5.74
CA GLY A 35 -18.83 -18.40 5.57
C GLY A 35 -20.32 -18.41 5.90
N VAL A 36 -20.79 -19.40 6.65
CA VAL A 36 -22.20 -19.62 6.95
C VAL A 36 -22.44 -19.59 8.45
N VAL A 37 -23.60 -19.11 8.85
CA VAL A 37 -24.15 -19.32 10.18
C VAL A 37 -25.62 -19.71 10.05
N VAL A 38 -26.01 -20.70 10.79
CA VAL A 38 -27.43 -21.19 10.83
C VAL A 38 -28.01 -20.85 12.18
N ILE A 39 -29.18 -20.19 12.17
CA ILE A 39 -29.91 -19.83 13.38
C ILE A 39 -31.22 -20.60 13.35
N THR A 40 -31.46 -21.36 14.38
CA THR A 40 -32.68 -22.19 14.52
C THR A 40 -33.50 -21.77 15.75
N GLY A 41 -34.74 -22.21 15.82
CA GLY A 41 -35.61 -21.95 16.98
C GLY A 41 -36.18 -20.54 17.03
N LEU A 42 -36.14 -19.79 15.91
CA LEU A 42 -36.77 -18.48 15.83
C LEU A 42 -38.27 -18.61 15.68
N GLU A 43 -39.04 -17.80 16.41
CA GLU A 43 -40.49 -17.69 16.27
C GLU A 43 -40.86 -17.04 14.92
N ALA A 44 -42.11 -17.27 14.48
CA ALA A 44 -42.64 -16.53 13.33
C ALA A 44 -42.65 -15.01 13.57
N GLY A 45 -42.37 -14.26 12.53
CA GLY A 45 -42.36 -12.79 12.60
C GLY A 45 -41.29 -12.15 11.72
N ALA A 46 -41.20 -10.83 11.82
CA ALA A 46 -40.26 -10.05 11.07
C ALA A 46 -38.92 -9.90 11.83
N TYR A 47 -37.83 -10.07 11.10
CA TYR A 47 -36.46 -9.91 11.59
C TYR A 47 -35.67 -9.03 10.68
N ALA A 48 -34.68 -8.33 11.25
CA ALA A 48 -33.62 -7.65 10.54
C ALA A 48 -32.27 -8.28 10.92
N VAL A 49 -31.39 -8.37 9.96
CA VAL A 49 -30.01 -8.85 10.13
C VAL A 49 -29.08 -7.74 9.64
N ARG A 50 -28.10 -7.37 10.42
CA ARG A 50 -27.05 -6.43 10.05
C ARG A 50 -25.68 -6.96 10.42
N GLU A 51 -24.69 -6.67 9.62
CA GLU A 51 -23.30 -6.91 9.97
C GLU A 51 -22.82 -5.86 10.96
N ILE A 52 -22.16 -6.26 12.04
CA ILE A 52 -21.55 -5.36 13.03
C ILE A 52 -20.04 -5.46 13.04
N LYS A 53 -19.47 -6.46 12.38
CA LYS A 53 -18.03 -6.60 12.18
C LYS A 53 -17.76 -7.41 10.92
N ALA A 54 -17.03 -6.83 9.98
CA ALA A 54 -16.54 -7.55 8.80
C ALA A 54 -15.40 -8.50 9.16
N PRO A 55 -15.15 -9.54 8.34
CA PRO A 55 -13.94 -10.36 8.44
C PRO A 55 -12.67 -9.52 8.33
N THR A 56 -11.55 -10.09 8.82
CA THR A 56 -10.23 -9.42 8.73
C THR A 56 -9.88 -9.07 7.28
N ASN A 57 -9.40 -7.84 7.06
CA ASN A 57 -9.04 -7.28 5.76
C ASN A 57 -10.23 -7.09 4.79
N TYR A 58 -11.45 -7.03 5.33
CA TYR A 58 -12.65 -6.68 4.59
C TYR A 58 -13.32 -5.42 5.14
N ILE A 59 -14.07 -4.76 4.29
CA ILE A 59 -14.77 -3.51 4.60
C ILE A 59 -16.18 -3.87 5.04
N ILE A 60 -16.61 -3.35 6.21
CA ILE A 60 -17.99 -3.44 6.64
C ILE A 60 -18.86 -2.48 5.82
N ASP A 61 -20.03 -2.95 5.38
CA ASP A 61 -21.08 -2.09 4.87
C ASP A 61 -22.15 -1.88 5.96
N GLU A 62 -22.00 -0.81 6.72
CA GLU A 62 -22.92 -0.47 7.82
C GLU A 62 -24.33 -0.14 7.33
N THR A 63 -24.53 0.03 6.02
CA THR A 63 -25.82 0.33 5.41
C THR A 63 -26.57 -0.92 4.96
N ASP A 64 -25.89 -2.08 4.87
CA ASP A 64 -26.51 -3.34 4.46
C ASP A 64 -27.32 -3.95 5.63
N LEU A 65 -28.59 -3.60 5.67
CA LEU A 65 -29.57 -4.13 6.58
C LEU A 65 -30.58 -4.99 5.80
N GLN A 66 -30.60 -6.28 6.05
CA GLN A 66 -31.52 -7.20 5.37
C GLN A 66 -32.67 -7.59 6.28
N THR A 67 -33.89 -7.53 5.75
CA THR A 67 -35.09 -7.85 6.49
C THR A 67 -35.74 -9.14 5.97
N VAL A 68 -36.18 -10.00 6.87
CA VAL A 68 -36.84 -11.28 6.55
C VAL A 68 -38.11 -11.43 7.36
N ASN A 69 -39.06 -12.20 6.84
CA ASN A 69 -40.29 -12.55 7.55
C ASN A 69 -40.41 -14.07 7.61
N LEU A 70 -40.33 -14.63 8.82
CA LEU A 70 -40.50 -16.06 9.08
C LEU A 70 -41.96 -16.37 9.24
N LYS A 71 -42.46 -17.36 8.48
CA LYS A 71 -43.85 -17.82 8.56
C LYS A 71 -44.05 -18.83 9.70
N ALA A 72 -45.27 -18.92 10.20
CA ALA A 72 -45.65 -19.85 11.25
C ALA A 72 -45.95 -21.28 10.71
N ASP A 73 -45.17 -21.71 9.69
CA ASP A 73 -45.35 -23.05 9.08
C ASP A 73 -44.37 -24.12 9.63
N GLY A 74 -43.43 -23.71 10.50
CA GLY A 74 -42.45 -24.57 11.15
C GLY A 74 -41.37 -25.15 10.23
N THR A 75 -41.38 -24.79 8.92
CA THR A 75 -40.48 -25.33 7.91
C THR A 75 -39.75 -24.25 7.13
N SER A 76 -40.09 -22.95 7.34
CA SER A 76 -39.48 -21.83 6.62
C SER A 76 -38.00 -21.66 7.01
N VAL A 77 -37.10 -21.85 6.06
CA VAL A 77 -35.72 -21.42 6.14
C VAL A 77 -35.53 -20.26 5.14
N VAL A 78 -35.08 -19.12 5.62
CA VAL A 78 -34.83 -17.97 4.78
C VAL A 78 -33.32 -17.71 4.78
N GLU A 79 -32.74 -17.58 3.61
CA GLU A 79 -31.35 -17.23 3.42
C GLU A 79 -31.21 -15.73 3.22
N VAL A 80 -30.22 -15.12 3.88
CA VAL A 80 -29.75 -13.76 3.63
C VAL A 80 -28.27 -13.81 3.25
N VAL A 81 -27.88 -13.00 2.29
CA VAL A 81 -26.51 -13.01 1.75
C VAL A 81 -25.90 -11.62 1.87
N PHE A 82 -24.84 -11.50 2.64
CA PHE A 82 -24.03 -10.28 2.76
C PHE A 82 -22.74 -10.42 1.94
N ARG A 83 -22.23 -9.29 1.43
CA ARG A 83 -21.01 -9.24 0.64
C ARG A 83 -20.11 -8.11 1.13
N ASN A 84 -18.86 -8.45 1.45
CA ASN A 84 -17.86 -7.47 1.83
C ASN A 84 -16.84 -7.30 0.69
N ASN A 85 -16.42 -6.08 0.46
CA ASN A 85 -15.27 -5.80 -0.39
C ASN A 85 -13.97 -5.99 0.41
N PRO A 86 -12.91 -6.57 -0.18
CA PRO A 86 -11.62 -6.65 0.48
C PRO A 86 -10.99 -5.26 0.61
N TYR A 87 -10.00 -5.13 1.48
CA TYR A 87 -9.13 -3.97 1.51
C TYR A 87 -8.40 -3.80 0.17
N GLY A 88 -7.97 -2.57 -0.13
CA GLY A 88 -7.24 -2.27 -1.34
C GLY A 88 -5.75 -2.59 -1.26
N ALA A 89 -5.01 -2.22 -2.31
CA ALA A 89 -3.58 -2.38 -2.38
C ALA A 89 -2.91 -1.18 -3.06
N ILE A 90 -1.62 -0.96 -2.77
CA ILE A 90 -0.76 -0.05 -3.51
C ILE A 90 0.29 -0.87 -4.26
N SER A 91 0.44 -0.60 -5.55
CA SER A 91 1.56 -1.06 -6.38
C SER A 91 2.48 0.11 -6.66
N ILE A 92 3.75 0.03 -6.24
CA ILE A 92 4.77 1.01 -6.59
C ILE A 92 5.55 0.46 -7.77
N ASN A 93 5.72 1.28 -8.81
CA ASN A 93 6.52 0.95 -9.98
C ASN A 93 7.67 1.95 -10.08
N LYS A 94 8.90 1.44 -10.06
CA LYS A 94 10.15 2.20 -10.04
C LYS A 94 10.95 1.99 -11.31
N THR A 95 11.24 3.09 -12.01
CA THR A 95 11.94 3.04 -13.30
C THR A 95 13.06 4.08 -13.40
N ASP A 96 14.01 3.81 -14.27
CA ASP A 96 15.00 4.79 -14.76
C ASP A 96 14.30 5.88 -15.58
N GLY A 97 14.59 7.14 -15.29
CA GLY A 97 13.93 8.29 -15.91
C GLY A 97 14.24 8.44 -17.41
N ASP A 98 15.40 7.95 -17.87
CA ASP A 98 15.84 8.05 -19.25
C ASP A 98 15.49 6.79 -20.05
N THR A 99 15.90 5.62 -19.56
CA THR A 99 15.80 4.36 -20.28
C THR A 99 14.46 3.66 -20.07
N LYS A 100 13.68 4.05 -19.05
CA LYS A 100 12.43 3.42 -18.62
C LYS A 100 12.57 1.97 -18.13
N GLN A 101 13.81 1.51 -17.93
CA GLN A 101 14.06 0.19 -17.38
C GLN A 101 13.69 0.14 -15.89
N PRO A 102 13.24 -1.03 -15.39
CA PRO A 102 12.92 -1.20 -13.97
C PRO A 102 14.16 -1.01 -13.10
N LEU A 103 13.94 -0.49 -11.87
CA LEU A 103 15.00 -0.28 -10.89
C LEU A 103 14.76 -1.07 -9.63
N GLU A 104 15.62 -2.06 -9.38
CA GLU A 104 15.68 -2.85 -8.16
C GLU A 104 16.39 -2.09 -7.02
N GLY A 105 16.04 -2.39 -5.78
CA GLY A 105 16.74 -1.94 -4.58
C GLY A 105 16.43 -0.52 -4.11
N ALA A 106 15.45 0.16 -4.71
CA ALA A 106 14.92 1.40 -4.16
C ALA A 106 14.09 1.13 -2.90
N GLU A 107 14.30 1.89 -1.83
CA GLU A 107 13.56 1.74 -0.58
C GLU A 107 12.53 2.87 -0.40
N PHE A 108 11.33 2.46 0.02
CA PHE A 108 10.21 3.36 0.25
C PHE A 108 9.66 3.21 1.66
N THR A 109 9.13 4.30 2.20
CA THR A 109 8.24 4.28 3.36
C THR A 109 6.83 4.60 2.91
N VAL A 110 5.85 3.93 3.53
CA VAL A 110 4.43 4.22 3.33
C VAL A 110 3.81 4.52 4.68
N LYS A 111 3.12 5.64 4.76
CA LYS A 111 2.45 6.10 5.99
C LYS A 111 1.01 6.47 5.71
N THR A 112 0.15 6.27 6.69
CA THR A 112 -1.21 6.81 6.69
C THR A 112 -1.20 8.34 6.80
N SER A 113 -2.32 9.00 6.55
CA SER A 113 -2.47 10.45 6.76
C SER A 113 -2.24 10.89 8.22
N SER A 114 -2.42 9.98 9.18
CA SER A 114 -2.10 10.24 10.61
C SER A 114 -0.61 10.07 10.93
N GLY A 115 0.22 9.65 9.96
CA GLY A 115 1.66 9.44 10.13
C GLY A 115 2.05 8.03 10.61
N ALA A 116 1.09 7.13 10.84
CA ALA A 116 1.39 5.75 11.21
C ALA A 116 2.03 4.99 10.04
N SER A 117 3.08 4.22 10.33
CA SER A 117 3.75 3.40 9.32
C SER A 117 2.87 2.21 8.91
N VAL A 118 2.91 1.85 7.63
CA VAL A 118 2.31 0.64 7.07
C VAL A 118 3.35 -0.49 7.15
N GLY A 119 2.92 -1.68 7.57
CA GLY A 119 3.79 -2.86 7.71
C GLY A 119 5.01 -2.59 8.58
N ASP A 120 6.15 -3.14 8.19
CA ASP A 120 7.44 -2.98 8.90
C ASP A 120 8.08 -1.59 8.67
N GLY A 121 7.41 -0.70 7.96
CA GLY A 121 7.81 0.67 7.73
C GLY A 121 8.75 0.88 6.55
N ARG A 122 9.28 -0.18 5.94
CA ARG A 122 10.12 -0.12 4.73
C ARG A 122 9.75 -1.19 3.71
N PHE A 123 9.81 -0.79 2.44
CA PHE A 123 9.52 -1.64 1.28
C PHE A 123 10.63 -1.43 0.25
N THR A 124 11.11 -2.52 -0.35
CA THR A 124 12.20 -2.48 -1.35
C THR A 124 11.70 -2.99 -2.70
N THR A 125 12.06 -2.31 -3.79
CA THR A 125 11.69 -2.75 -5.13
C THR A 125 12.43 -4.03 -5.53
N ASP A 126 11.68 -4.95 -6.17
CA ASP A 126 12.20 -6.19 -6.73
C ASP A 126 12.95 -5.95 -8.06
N ALA A 127 13.44 -7.03 -8.69
CA ALA A 127 14.14 -6.99 -9.97
C ALA A 127 13.29 -6.41 -11.13
N ASN A 128 11.97 -6.38 -10.99
CA ASN A 128 11.05 -5.77 -11.95
C ASN A 128 10.71 -4.31 -11.58
N GLY A 129 11.37 -3.76 -10.57
CA GLY A 129 11.11 -2.41 -10.06
C GLY A 129 9.79 -2.27 -9.30
N ASN A 130 9.20 -3.36 -8.81
CA ASN A 130 7.87 -3.34 -8.22
C ASN A 130 7.89 -3.58 -6.72
N ILE A 131 6.91 -2.98 -6.04
CA ILE A 131 6.47 -3.30 -4.69
C ILE A 131 4.96 -3.45 -4.72
N LEU A 132 4.43 -4.52 -4.12
CA LEU A 132 2.99 -4.67 -3.86
C LEU A 132 2.74 -4.63 -2.36
N ILE A 133 1.87 -3.72 -1.92
CA ILE A 133 1.46 -3.57 -0.52
C ILE A 133 -0.04 -3.86 -0.45
N PRO A 134 -0.43 -5.08 -0.07
CA PRO A 134 -1.83 -5.49 0.03
C PRO A 134 -2.47 -5.05 1.35
N ASP A 135 -3.73 -5.37 1.50
CA ASP A 135 -4.51 -5.29 2.75
C ASP A 135 -4.54 -3.89 3.38
N LEU A 136 -4.67 -2.88 2.52
CA LEU A 136 -4.77 -1.49 2.94
C LEU A 136 -6.22 -1.07 3.14
N ALA A 137 -6.55 -0.64 4.36
CA ALA A 137 -7.84 -0.05 4.67
C ALA A 137 -8.12 1.20 3.80
N PRO A 138 -9.37 1.54 3.54
CA PRO A 138 -9.71 2.79 2.88
C PRO A 138 -9.09 3.99 3.60
N GLY A 139 -8.46 4.90 2.85
CA GLY A 139 -7.76 6.03 3.43
C GLY A 139 -6.70 6.63 2.53
N SER A 140 -6.06 7.69 3.02
CA SER A 140 -4.99 8.39 2.33
C SER A 140 -3.63 7.90 2.81
N TYR A 141 -2.74 7.60 1.86
CA TYR A 141 -1.40 7.08 2.11
C TYR A 141 -0.35 7.98 1.46
N VAL A 142 0.73 8.24 2.19
CA VAL A 142 1.89 9.02 1.74
C VAL A 142 3.05 8.07 1.52
N ILE A 143 3.59 8.07 0.30
CA ILE A 143 4.68 7.22 -0.16
C ILE A 143 5.90 8.08 -0.39
N THR A 144 7.02 7.75 0.24
CA THR A 144 8.27 8.51 0.14
C THR A 144 9.42 7.56 -0.17
N GLU A 145 10.20 7.87 -1.20
CA GLU A 145 11.47 7.20 -1.45
C GLU A 145 12.49 7.66 -0.40
N VAL A 146 13.12 6.73 0.30
CA VAL A 146 14.10 7.00 1.37
C VAL A 146 15.51 6.56 1.00
N LYS A 147 15.64 5.71 -0.04
CA LYS A 147 16.91 5.31 -0.63
C LYS A 147 16.72 5.02 -2.11
N ALA A 148 17.50 5.69 -2.96
CA ALA A 148 17.58 5.34 -4.38
C ALA A 148 18.49 4.12 -4.58
N PRO A 149 18.35 3.39 -5.70
CA PRO A 149 19.34 2.40 -6.10
C PRO A 149 20.74 3.02 -6.23
N ASP A 150 21.78 2.18 -6.15
CA ASP A 150 23.14 2.64 -6.32
C ASP A 150 23.30 3.37 -7.67
N ASP A 151 24.13 4.42 -7.69
CA ASP A 151 24.37 5.31 -8.84
C ASP A 151 23.19 6.16 -9.30
N TYR A 152 22.06 6.16 -8.58
CA TYR A 152 20.91 7.02 -8.86
C TYR A 152 20.77 8.16 -7.86
N VAL A 153 20.15 9.24 -8.31
CA VAL A 153 19.81 10.40 -7.48
C VAL A 153 18.51 10.12 -6.74
N LEU A 154 18.52 10.27 -5.41
CA LEU A 154 17.32 10.11 -4.58
C LEU A 154 16.27 11.19 -4.89
N THR A 155 15.02 10.77 -5.08
CA THR A 155 13.85 11.65 -5.23
C THR A 155 13.06 11.66 -3.93
N THR A 156 13.19 12.72 -3.14
CA THR A 156 12.56 12.83 -1.81
C THR A 156 11.13 13.37 -1.83
N THR A 157 10.61 13.79 -2.99
CA THR A 157 9.25 14.30 -3.12
C THR A 157 8.24 13.19 -2.87
N PRO A 158 7.40 13.28 -1.83
CA PRO A 158 6.42 12.24 -1.53
C PRO A 158 5.25 12.30 -2.52
N GLN A 159 4.61 11.15 -2.73
CA GLN A 159 3.35 11.06 -3.45
C GLN A 159 2.24 10.59 -2.50
N THR A 160 1.06 11.17 -2.65
CA THR A 160 -0.12 10.80 -1.86
C THR A 160 -1.11 10.08 -2.74
N ILE A 161 -1.68 8.97 -2.24
CA ILE A 161 -2.68 8.18 -2.95
C ILE A 161 -3.85 7.87 -2.03
N GLN A 162 -5.05 7.79 -2.61
CA GLN A 162 -6.27 7.45 -1.91
C GLN A 162 -6.67 6.01 -2.25
N ILE A 163 -6.82 5.15 -1.25
CA ILE A 163 -7.43 3.83 -1.33
C ILE A 163 -8.92 3.98 -1.01
N GLY A 164 -9.76 3.53 -1.93
CA GLY A 164 -11.21 3.54 -1.80
C GLY A 164 -11.76 2.29 -1.12
N THR A 165 -13.09 2.11 -1.23
CA THR A 165 -13.84 1.02 -0.59
C THR A 165 -14.13 -0.16 -1.53
N THR A 166 -13.55 -0.18 -2.74
CA THR A 166 -13.85 -1.18 -3.78
C THR A 166 -12.84 -2.33 -3.86
N GLY A 167 -11.83 -2.37 -2.98
CA GLY A 167 -10.79 -3.40 -3.01
C GLY A 167 -9.82 -3.27 -4.19
N GLU A 168 -9.65 -2.06 -4.70
CA GLU A 168 -8.83 -1.77 -5.88
C GLU A 168 -7.32 -1.76 -5.57
N THR A 169 -6.50 -2.08 -6.56
CA THR A 169 -5.06 -1.82 -6.52
C THR A 169 -4.76 -0.50 -7.22
N LYS A 170 -4.14 0.44 -6.50
CA LYS A 170 -3.67 1.72 -7.06
C LYS A 170 -2.20 1.64 -7.38
N THR A 171 -1.81 2.07 -8.58
CA THR A 171 -0.41 2.13 -9.01
C THR A 171 0.15 3.54 -8.85
N VAL A 172 1.38 3.62 -8.31
CA VAL A 172 2.16 4.86 -8.16
C VAL A 172 3.51 4.67 -8.85
N ASN A 173 3.89 5.62 -9.69
CA ASN A 173 5.12 5.54 -10.46
C ASN A 173 6.18 6.49 -9.89
N PHE A 174 7.39 5.99 -9.68
CA PHE A 174 8.55 6.76 -9.28
C PHE A 174 9.69 6.56 -10.28
N THR A 175 10.42 7.62 -10.54
CA THR A 175 11.59 7.60 -11.43
C THR A 175 12.81 8.13 -10.71
N ASN A 176 13.98 7.54 -10.95
CA ASN A 176 15.27 8.18 -10.64
C ASN A 176 16.08 8.37 -11.90
N TYR A 177 17.00 9.33 -11.85
CA TYR A 177 18.00 9.58 -12.89
C TYR A 177 19.36 9.19 -12.38
N LYS A 178 20.22 8.69 -13.26
CA LYS A 178 21.60 8.36 -12.92
C LYS A 178 22.37 9.60 -12.43
N LYS A 179 23.28 9.37 -11.51
CA LYS A 179 24.25 10.38 -11.12
C LYS A 179 25.16 10.69 -12.29
N GLY A 180 25.44 11.97 -12.52
CA GLY A 180 26.43 12.39 -13.51
C GLY A 180 27.87 12.10 -13.05
N GLY A 181 28.78 12.03 -14.00
CA GLY A 181 30.20 11.90 -13.76
C GLY A 181 30.99 13.15 -14.26
N LEU A 182 32.15 13.34 -13.69
CA LEU A 182 33.10 14.36 -14.13
C LEU A 182 34.40 13.65 -14.48
N ILE A 183 34.94 13.93 -15.67
CA ILE A 183 36.28 13.48 -16.09
C ILE A 183 37.20 14.70 -16.07
N ILE A 184 38.27 14.63 -15.30
CA ILE A 184 39.34 15.66 -15.27
C ILE A 184 40.58 15.06 -15.94
N ARG A 185 41.13 15.74 -16.93
CA ARG A 185 42.38 15.35 -17.56
C ARG A 185 43.43 16.44 -17.35
N LYS A 186 44.62 16.05 -16.92
CA LYS A 186 45.73 16.94 -16.71
C LYS A 186 46.79 16.75 -17.81
N PHE A 187 47.15 17.84 -18.46
CA PHE A 187 48.14 17.86 -19.52
C PHE A 187 49.29 18.78 -19.15
N ASP A 188 50.46 18.46 -19.65
CA ASP A 188 51.57 19.40 -19.79
C ASP A 188 51.20 20.48 -20.81
N ALA A 189 51.53 21.74 -20.50
CA ALA A 189 51.14 22.87 -21.36
C ALA A 189 51.93 22.92 -22.68
N ASP A 190 53.15 22.45 -22.65
CA ASP A 190 54.08 22.58 -23.79
C ASP A 190 53.98 21.39 -24.75
N ASN A 191 54.16 20.17 -24.24
CA ASN A 191 54.21 18.95 -25.07
C ASN A 191 52.88 18.22 -25.20
N LYS A 192 51.82 18.63 -24.42
CA LYS A 192 50.49 18.04 -24.40
C LYS A 192 50.47 16.59 -23.90
N GLU A 193 51.51 16.12 -23.25
CA GLU A 193 51.49 14.79 -22.59
C GLU A 193 50.58 14.79 -21.37
N LEU A 194 49.99 13.62 -21.08
CA LEU A 194 49.15 13.41 -19.91
C LEU A 194 50.02 13.34 -18.65
N LEU A 195 49.60 14.03 -17.58
CA LEU A 195 50.36 14.11 -16.33
C LEU A 195 49.69 13.32 -15.23
N ALA A 196 50.36 12.31 -14.71
CA ALA A 196 49.98 11.56 -13.51
C ALA A 196 50.32 12.32 -12.22
N GLY A 197 49.67 11.97 -11.13
CA GLY A 197 49.99 12.47 -9.79
C GLY A 197 49.48 13.88 -9.46
N ALA A 198 48.75 14.51 -10.37
CA ALA A 198 48.09 15.79 -10.06
C ALA A 198 46.85 15.57 -9.21
N THR A 199 46.79 16.21 -8.03
CA THR A 199 45.65 16.10 -7.12
C THR A 199 44.71 17.27 -7.25
N PHE A 200 43.43 16.99 -7.41
CA PHE A 200 42.33 17.93 -7.50
C PHE A 200 41.40 17.77 -6.31
N LYS A 201 40.91 18.89 -5.78
CA LYS A 201 39.77 18.88 -4.86
C LYS A 201 38.49 19.17 -5.64
N VAL A 202 37.51 18.27 -5.50
CA VAL A 202 36.21 18.44 -6.13
C VAL A 202 35.16 18.67 -5.03
N GLU A 203 34.50 19.79 -5.09
CA GLU A 203 33.43 20.17 -4.17
C GLU A 203 32.28 20.85 -4.91
N ARG A 204 31.10 20.79 -4.34
CA ARG A 204 29.91 21.52 -4.82
C ARG A 204 30.06 23.01 -4.47
N SER A 205 29.23 23.85 -5.08
CA SER A 205 29.19 25.28 -4.79
C SER A 205 28.80 25.62 -3.34
N ASP A 206 28.16 24.69 -2.65
CA ASP A 206 27.78 24.79 -1.23
C ASP A 206 28.91 24.32 -0.28
N GLY A 207 30.07 23.93 -0.81
CA GLY A 207 31.22 23.42 -0.05
C GLY A 207 31.15 21.91 0.28
N THR A 208 30.10 21.20 -0.15
CA THR A 208 30.01 19.75 0.05
C THR A 208 31.02 19.02 -0.81
N VAL A 209 31.89 18.22 -0.20
CA VAL A 209 32.91 17.42 -0.90
C VAL A 209 32.29 16.23 -1.64
N VAL A 210 32.90 15.86 -2.76
CA VAL A 210 32.49 14.75 -3.61
C VAL A 210 33.34 13.51 -3.30
N GLY A 211 32.70 12.35 -3.25
CA GLY A 211 33.36 11.04 -3.04
C GLY A 211 33.80 10.78 -1.59
N THR A 212 34.55 9.69 -1.39
CA THR A 212 34.92 9.17 -0.07
C THR A 212 36.26 9.70 0.44
N SER A 213 37.10 10.27 -0.45
CA SER A 213 38.44 10.75 -0.15
C SER A 213 38.48 12.24 0.18
N ASN A 214 37.50 12.75 0.90
CA ASN A 214 37.36 14.17 1.26
C ASN A 214 37.44 15.10 0.04
N GLY A 215 36.87 14.66 -1.08
CA GLY A 215 36.88 15.40 -2.35
C GLY A 215 38.20 15.39 -3.11
N LEU A 216 39.22 14.64 -2.67
CA LEU A 216 40.52 14.56 -3.31
C LEU A 216 40.59 13.43 -4.34
N PHE A 217 40.99 13.79 -5.56
CA PHE A 217 41.16 12.87 -6.69
C PHE A 217 42.53 13.13 -7.32
N THR A 218 43.29 12.06 -7.56
CA THR A 218 44.64 12.17 -8.13
C THR A 218 44.66 11.49 -9.49
N THR A 219 45.21 12.16 -10.50
CA THR A 219 45.33 11.60 -11.84
C THR A 219 46.26 10.37 -11.83
N ASP A 220 45.85 9.34 -12.53
CA ASP A 220 46.62 8.11 -12.77
C ASP A 220 47.67 8.29 -13.89
N GLU A 221 48.29 7.17 -14.30
CA GLU A 221 49.28 7.15 -15.38
C GLU A 221 48.70 7.56 -16.73
N SER A 222 47.37 7.51 -16.92
CA SER A 222 46.69 8.04 -18.13
C SER A 222 46.27 9.50 -18.01
N GLY A 223 46.68 10.19 -16.92
CA GLY A 223 46.39 11.61 -16.66
C GLY A 223 44.90 11.87 -16.35
N MET A 224 44.12 10.85 -15.92
CA MET A 224 42.71 10.94 -15.57
C MET A 224 42.49 10.71 -14.09
#